data_423e247dd1acf06b9c8bb16d56d1583b
#
_entry.id   423e247dd1acf06b9c8bb16d56d1583b
#
_cell.length_a   1.000
_cell.length_b   1.000
_cell.length_c   1.000
_cell.angle_alpha   90.00
_cell.angle_beta   90.00
_cell.angle_gamma   90.00
#
_symmetry.space_group_name_H-M   'P 1'
#
loop_
_entity.id
_entity.type
_entity.pdbx_description
1 polymer ?
#
loop_
_entity_poly.entity_id
_entity_poly.type
_entity_poly.pdbx_seq_one_letter_code
_entity_poly.pdbx_strand_id
1 'polypeptide(L)'
;MICIDANVLIEIILGRKNAEICRKYIDSHKEDMATTVLSLDIVMYYTESNKLSLRPVEHFLRLFTWLAITDTDAEAAFKYFEDKDFEDALQISCAVREGCSRCVTLDRGLAKKYSKEIPIDLLV
;
A
#
# COMPACT_ATOMS: atom_id res chain seq x y z
N MET A 1 -6.22 -0.46 11.89
CA MET A 1 -6.09 -0.79 10.45
C MET A 1 -4.63 -0.96 10.07
N ILE A 2 -4.37 -1.89 9.18
CA ILE A 2 -3.05 -2.07 8.56
C ILE A 2 -3.15 -1.51 7.14
N CYS A 3 -2.21 -0.63 6.78
CA CYS A 3 -2.16 -0.06 5.43
C CYS A 3 -1.31 -0.95 4.52
N ILE A 4 -1.90 -1.40 3.42
CA ILE A 4 -1.25 -2.30 2.46
C ILE A 4 -0.70 -1.49 1.30
N ASP A 5 0.59 -1.60 1.05
CA ASP A 5 1.22 -0.94 -0.09
C ASP A 5 0.83 -1.63 -1.40
N ALA A 6 0.77 -0.85 -2.47
CA ALA A 6 0.38 -1.34 -3.80
C ALA A 6 1.22 -2.54 -4.25
N ASN A 7 2.52 -2.56 -3.96
CA ASN A 7 3.39 -3.65 -4.39
C ASN A 7 2.98 -5.01 -3.81
N VAL A 8 2.43 -5.04 -2.60
CA VAL A 8 1.91 -6.27 -1.99
C VAL A 8 0.68 -6.77 -2.77
N LEU A 9 -0.22 -5.87 -3.10
CA LEU A 9 -1.43 -6.19 -3.87
C LEU A 9 -1.10 -6.66 -5.29
N ILE A 10 -0.18 -5.96 -5.94
CA ILE A 10 0.29 -6.30 -7.30
C ILE A 10 0.92 -7.70 -7.32
N GLU A 11 1.73 -8.01 -6.32
CA GLU A 11 2.38 -9.32 -6.22
C GLU A 11 1.36 -10.45 -6.20
N ILE A 12 0.27 -10.26 -5.43
CA ILE A 12 -0.82 -11.24 -5.35
C ILE A 12 -1.58 -11.32 -6.68
N ILE A 13 -1.98 -10.18 -7.21
CA ILE A 13 -2.81 -10.10 -8.43
C ILE A 13 -2.09 -10.71 -9.63
N LEU A 14 -0.80 -10.44 -9.78
CA LEU A 14 0.00 -10.94 -10.90
C LEU A 14 0.61 -12.32 -10.63
N GLY A 15 0.42 -12.87 -9.44
CA GLY A 15 0.95 -14.20 -9.10
C GLY A 15 2.47 -14.27 -9.14
N ARG A 16 3.16 -13.22 -8.69
CA ARG A 16 4.62 -13.17 -8.68
C ARG A 16 5.21 -14.03 -7.57
N LYS A 17 6.53 -14.11 -7.51
CA LYS A 17 7.24 -15.04 -6.61
C LYS A 17 6.93 -14.86 -5.12
N ASN A 18 6.59 -13.66 -4.70
CA ASN A 18 6.27 -13.37 -3.29
C ASN A 18 4.77 -13.37 -3.00
N ALA A 19 3.94 -13.78 -3.96
CA ALA A 19 2.48 -13.76 -3.81
C ALA A 19 2.01 -14.57 -2.61
N GLU A 20 2.61 -15.73 -2.36
CA GLU A 20 2.21 -16.59 -1.25
C GLU A 20 2.51 -15.95 0.11
N ILE A 21 3.68 -15.35 0.25
CA ILE A 21 4.06 -14.64 1.48
C ILE A 21 3.09 -13.51 1.75
N CYS A 22 2.72 -12.75 0.69
CA CYS A 22 1.77 -11.66 0.79
C CYS A 22 0.37 -12.15 1.20
N ARG A 23 -0.11 -13.24 0.59
CA ARG A 23 -1.40 -13.84 0.96
C ARG A 23 -1.40 -14.30 2.40
N LYS A 24 -0.36 -14.97 2.84
CA LYS A 24 -0.24 -15.45 4.22
C LYS A 24 -0.29 -14.31 5.21
N TYR A 25 0.37 -13.19 4.89
CA TYR A 25 0.32 -12.00 5.75
C TYR A 25 -1.12 -11.52 5.91
N ILE A 26 -1.82 -11.34 4.80
CA ILE A 26 -3.21 -10.87 4.81
C ILE A 26 -4.11 -11.84 5.58
N ASP A 27 -3.98 -13.14 5.33
CA ASP A 27 -4.83 -14.16 5.94
C ASP A 27 -4.56 -14.33 7.44
N SER A 28 -3.34 -14.07 7.89
CA SER A 28 -2.94 -14.28 9.30
C SER A 28 -3.27 -13.11 10.21
N HIS A 29 -3.58 -11.94 9.66
CA HIS A 29 -3.90 -10.75 10.44
C HIS A 29 -5.41 -10.55 10.50
N LYS A 30 -5.92 -10.35 11.74
CA LYS A 30 -7.36 -10.15 11.97
C LYS A 30 -7.75 -8.67 11.97
N GLU A 31 -6.78 -7.78 11.96
CA GLU A 31 -7.04 -6.35 11.88
C GLU A 31 -7.63 -5.99 10.51
N ASP A 32 -8.45 -4.94 10.49
CA ASP A 32 -8.94 -4.38 9.24
C ASP A 32 -7.76 -3.91 8.40
N MET A 33 -7.83 -4.17 7.11
CA MET A 33 -6.81 -3.77 6.16
C MET A 33 -7.32 -2.68 5.24
N ALA A 34 -6.45 -1.75 4.95
CA ALA A 34 -6.73 -0.59 4.12
C ALA A 34 -5.67 -0.43 3.05
N THR A 35 -6.01 0.28 2.01
CA THR A 35 -5.05 0.73 1.00
C THR A 35 -5.46 2.13 0.55
N THR A 36 -4.51 2.93 0.09
CA THR A 36 -4.83 4.29 -0.35
C THR A 36 -5.44 4.29 -1.75
N VAL A 37 -6.20 5.32 -2.07
CA VAL A 37 -6.73 5.53 -3.42
C VAL A 37 -5.59 5.64 -4.43
N LEU A 38 -4.44 6.18 -4.02
CA LEU A 38 -3.24 6.22 -4.86
C LEU A 38 -2.75 4.81 -5.19
N SER A 39 -2.74 3.90 -4.20
CA SER A 39 -2.39 2.50 -4.43
C SER A 39 -3.37 1.81 -5.37
N LEU A 40 -4.67 2.13 -5.28
CA LEU A 40 -5.66 1.60 -6.22
C LEU A 40 -5.31 1.97 -7.66
N ASP A 41 -4.95 3.22 -7.89
CA ASP A 41 -4.58 3.69 -9.23
C ASP A 41 -3.37 2.91 -9.76
N ILE A 42 -2.35 2.73 -8.93
CA ILE A 42 -1.16 1.97 -9.29
C ILE A 42 -1.51 0.51 -9.64
N VAL A 43 -2.31 -0.13 -8.80
CA VAL A 43 -2.77 -1.51 -9.03
C VAL A 43 -3.53 -1.62 -10.34
N MET A 44 -4.42 -0.68 -10.62
CA MET A 44 -5.21 -0.69 -11.85
C MET A 44 -4.35 -0.47 -13.09
N TYR A 45 -3.31 0.36 -12.98
CA TYR A 45 -2.34 0.52 -14.06
C TYR A 45 -1.68 -0.81 -14.42
N TYR A 46 -1.22 -1.58 -13.43
CA TYR A 46 -0.61 -2.89 -13.67
C TYR A 46 -1.62 -3.92 -14.17
N THR A 47 -2.86 -3.85 -13.71
CA THR A 47 -3.95 -4.71 -14.17
C THR A 47 -4.18 -4.51 -15.66
N GLU A 48 -4.29 -3.27 -16.10
CA GLU A 48 -4.48 -2.92 -17.52
C GLU A 48 -3.27 -3.29 -18.37
N SER A 49 -2.07 -2.97 -17.89
CA SER A 49 -0.81 -3.25 -18.60
C SER A 49 -0.61 -4.76 -18.84
N ASN A 50 -1.09 -5.60 -17.95
CA ASN A 50 -0.99 -7.05 -18.06
C ASN A 50 -2.25 -7.68 -18.66
N LYS A 51 -3.18 -6.88 -19.16
CA LYS A 51 -4.41 -7.33 -19.84
C LYS A 51 -5.25 -8.30 -19.00
N LEU A 52 -5.29 -8.05 -17.68
CA LEU A 52 -6.09 -8.86 -16.78
C LEU A 52 -7.54 -8.38 -16.77
N SER A 53 -8.44 -9.28 -16.41
CA SER A 53 -9.85 -8.98 -16.25
C SER A 53 -10.06 -8.04 -15.05
N LEU A 54 -10.78 -6.94 -15.26
CA LEU A 54 -10.94 -5.89 -14.22
C LEU A 54 -11.84 -6.35 -13.07
N ARG A 55 -12.89 -7.13 -13.35
CA ARG A 55 -13.88 -7.51 -12.33
C ARG A 55 -13.31 -8.31 -11.17
N PRO A 56 -12.52 -9.38 -11.39
CA PRO A 56 -11.92 -10.11 -10.28
C PRO A 56 -10.97 -9.25 -9.45
N VAL A 57 -10.24 -8.35 -10.08
CA VAL A 57 -9.34 -7.42 -9.39
C VAL A 57 -10.14 -6.45 -8.53
N GLU A 58 -11.21 -5.89 -9.07
CA GLU A 58 -12.10 -5.02 -8.30
C GLU A 58 -12.66 -5.74 -7.07
N HIS A 59 -13.15 -6.97 -7.24
CA HIS A 59 -13.66 -7.77 -6.12
C HIS A 59 -12.62 -7.97 -5.02
N PHE A 60 -11.39 -8.25 -5.42
CA PHE A 60 -10.28 -8.39 -4.46
C PHE A 60 -10.04 -7.07 -3.71
N LEU A 61 -9.97 -5.95 -4.44
CA LEU A 61 -9.70 -4.65 -3.84
C LEU A 61 -10.82 -4.18 -2.90
N ARG A 62 -12.04 -4.64 -3.12
CA ARG A 62 -13.16 -4.29 -2.23
C ARG A 62 -13.10 -4.98 -0.87
N LEU A 63 -12.18 -5.90 -0.67
CA LEU A 63 -11.93 -6.47 0.65
C LEU A 63 -11.19 -5.50 1.57
N PHE A 64 -10.64 -4.42 1.02
CA PHE A 64 -9.86 -3.43 1.77
C PHE A 64 -10.65 -2.14 1.93
N THR A 65 -10.41 -1.43 3.03
CA THR A 65 -10.90 -0.07 3.19
C THR A 65 -10.05 0.85 2.32
N TRP A 66 -10.69 1.73 1.56
CA TRP A 66 -9.99 2.67 0.69
C TRP A 66 -9.80 4.01 1.39
N LEU A 67 -8.56 4.44 1.53
CA LEU A 67 -8.20 5.68 2.22
C LEU A 67 -8.02 6.81 1.21
N ALA A 68 -8.73 7.90 1.41
CA ALA A 68 -8.62 9.07 0.57
C ALA A 68 -7.32 9.82 0.85
N ILE A 69 -6.63 10.23 -0.22
CA ILE A 69 -5.49 11.16 -0.13
C ILE A 69 -6.05 12.58 -0.12
N THR A 70 -5.59 13.39 0.81
CA THR A 70 -6.07 14.77 0.97
C THR A 70 -4.94 15.78 0.81
N ASP A 71 -5.30 17.06 0.73
CA ASP A 71 -4.33 18.15 0.70
C ASP A 71 -3.47 18.20 1.96
N THR A 72 -4.04 17.82 3.11
CA THR A 72 -3.29 17.69 4.36
C THR A 72 -2.17 16.65 4.22
N ASP A 73 -2.45 15.54 3.54
CA ASP A 73 -1.43 14.52 3.27
C ASP A 73 -0.33 15.07 2.37
N ALA A 74 -0.69 15.84 1.36
CA ALA A 74 0.27 16.46 0.46
C ALA A 74 1.19 17.44 1.20
N GLU A 75 0.64 18.26 2.08
CA GLU A 75 1.44 19.19 2.89
C GLU A 75 2.39 18.45 3.82
N ALA A 76 1.92 17.39 4.49
CA ALA A 76 2.78 16.56 5.34
C ALA A 76 3.86 15.87 4.51
N ALA A 77 3.52 15.40 3.32
CA ALA A 77 4.47 14.74 2.42
C ALA A 77 5.63 15.67 2.04
N PHE A 78 5.37 16.94 1.81
CA PHE A 78 6.45 17.91 1.51
C PHE A 78 7.44 18.05 2.65
N LYS A 79 7.03 17.83 3.89
CA LYS A 79 7.94 17.86 5.05
C LYS A 79 8.83 16.63 5.13
N TYR A 80 8.34 15.48 4.69
CA TYR A 80 9.07 14.21 4.70
C TYR A 80 9.83 13.96 3.41
N PHE A 81 9.43 14.65 2.35
CA PHE A 81 10.02 14.47 1.02
C PHE A 81 11.36 15.19 0.95
N GLU A 82 12.42 14.40 1.00
CA GLU A 82 13.78 14.94 0.87
C GLU A 82 14.38 14.62 -0.48
N ASP A 83 13.85 13.62 -1.18
CA ASP A 83 14.47 13.09 -2.37
C ASP A 83 13.53 12.88 -3.54
N LYS A 84 13.03 11.71 -3.76
CA LYS A 84 12.46 11.36 -5.05
C LYS A 84 11.10 10.68 -5.00
N ASP A 85 10.68 10.21 -3.85
CA ASP A 85 9.46 9.42 -3.74
C ASP A 85 8.36 10.18 -3.01
N PHE A 86 7.88 11.22 -3.68
CA PHE A 86 6.73 11.97 -3.17
C PHE A 86 5.50 11.07 -3.00
N GLU A 87 5.35 10.09 -3.89
CA GLU A 87 4.27 9.10 -3.81
C GLU A 87 4.33 8.31 -2.51
N ASP A 88 5.51 7.82 -2.12
CA ASP A 88 5.70 7.13 -0.85
C ASP A 88 5.37 8.04 0.33
N ALA A 89 5.83 9.27 0.28
CA ALA A 89 5.55 10.26 1.32
C ALA A 89 4.06 10.53 1.45
N LEU A 90 3.33 10.61 0.33
CA LEU A 90 1.86 10.77 0.35
C LEU A 90 1.17 9.58 1.00
N GLN A 91 1.57 8.37 0.66
CA GLN A 91 0.96 7.16 1.21
C GLN A 91 1.19 7.05 2.71
N ILE A 92 2.43 7.28 3.15
CA ILE A 92 2.77 7.24 4.57
C ILE A 92 2.02 8.33 5.34
N SER A 93 1.98 9.55 4.81
CA SER A 93 1.24 10.65 5.43
C SER A 93 -0.25 10.31 5.59
N CYS A 94 -0.84 9.71 4.57
CA CYS A 94 -2.23 9.26 4.61
C CYS A 94 -2.44 8.19 5.68
N ALA A 95 -1.59 7.19 5.70
CA ALA A 95 -1.68 6.09 6.68
C ALA A 95 -1.57 6.61 8.12
N VAL A 96 -0.66 7.54 8.37
CA VAL A 96 -0.48 8.16 9.69
C VAL A 96 -1.72 8.97 10.07
N ARG A 97 -2.21 9.82 9.18
CA ARG A 97 -3.40 10.64 9.42
C ARG A 97 -4.64 9.79 9.71
N GLU A 98 -4.79 8.69 9.00
CA GLU A 98 -5.93 7.77 9.18
C GLU A 98 -5.77 6.85 10.40
N GLY A 99 -4.68 6.96 11.13
CA GLY A 99 -4.45 6.20 12.34
C GLY A 99 -4.15 4.72 12.11
N CYS A 100 -3.57 4.37 10.97
CA CYS A 100 -3.15 2.99 10.73
C CYS A 100 -2.10 2.58 11.76
N SER A 101 -2.20 1.35 12.25
CA SER A 101 -1.27 0.81 13.24
C SER A 101 0.09 0.49 12.63
N ARG A 102 0.11 0.17 11.35
CA ARG A 102 1.32 -0.17 10.60
C ARG A 102 1.06 -0.14 9.10
N CYS A 103 2.14 -0.16 8.34
CA CYS A 103 2.11 -0.40 6.91
C CYS A 103 2.80 -1.71 6.59
N VAL A 104 2.41 -2.35 5.50
CA VAL A 104 3.10 -3.54 5.01
C VAL A 104 3.54 -3.31 3.57
N THR A 105 4.77 -3.70 3.25
CA THR A 105 5.39 -3.43 1.95
C THR A 105 6.39 -4.50 1.58
N LEU A 106 6.74 -4.55 0.31
CA LEU A 106 7.88 -5.33 -0.21
C LEU A 106 9.09 -4.43 -0.47
N ASP A 107 8.96 -3.12 -0.27
CA ASP A 107 9.99 -2.13 -0.59
C ASP A 107 10.89 -1.85 0.61
N ARG A 108 12.14 -2.30 0.54
CA ARG A 108 13.14 -2.08 1.59
C ARG A 108 13.46 -0.60 1.78
N GLY A 109 13.46 0.16 0.70
CA GLY A 109 13.72 1.60 0.75
C GLY A 109 12.66 2.34 1.55
N LEU A 110 11.40 2.04 1.29
CA LEU A 110 10.28 2.61 2.02
C LEU A 110 10.36 2.24 3.51
N ALA A 111 10.59 0.97 3.81
CA ALA A 111 10.69 0.50 5.18
C ALA A 111 11.81 1.21 5.94
N LYS A 112 12.98 1.35 5.32
CA LYS A 112 14.12 2.03 5.92
C LYS A 112 13.85 3.52 6.15
N LYS A 113 13.22 4.18 5.19
CA LYS A 113 13.00 5.63 5.21
C LYS A 113 11.94 6.06 6.22
N TYR A 114 10.87 5.29 6.35
CA TYR A 114 9.69 5.71 7.10
C TYR A 114 9.41 4.92 8.38
N SER A 115 10.29 4.02 8.80
CA SER A 115 10.09 3.20 10.00
C SER A 115 9.95 4.00 11.29
N LYS A 116 10.41 5.25 11.32
CA LYS A 116 10.26 6.14 12.48
C LYS A 116 8.89 6.82 12.51
N GLU A 117 8.23 6.91 11.37
CA GLU A 117 6.94 7.59 11.24
C GLU A 117 5.78 6.65 11.57
N ILE A 118 5.91 5.40 11.18
CA ILE A 118 4.91 4.36 11.39
C ILE A 118 5.62 3.00 11.39
N PRO A 119 5.19 2.04 12.23
CA PRO A 119 5.70 0.67 12.13
C PRO A 119 5.49 0.10 10.73
N ILE A 120 6.50 -0.55 10.17
CA ILE A 120 6.44 -1.11 8.82
C ILE A 120 6.84 -2.57 8.85
N ASP A 121 5.98 -3.43 8.32
CA ASP A 121 6.28 -4.84 8.12
C ASP A 121 6.81 -5.01 6.69
N LEU A 122 8.07 -5.38 6.60
CA LEU A 122 8.74 -5.68 5.33
C LEU A 122 8.66 -7.19 5.10
N LEU A 123 8.05 -7.61 3.99
CA LEU A 123 7.77 -9.03 3.74
C LEU A 123 8.89 -9.77 2.98
N VAL A 124 9.96 -9.10 2.65
CA VAL A 124 11.10 -9.74 1.95
C VAL A 124 12.42 -9.50 2.64
#